data_f83678e1af8870ed480ea7427e6f0bbb
#
_entry.id   f83678e1af8870ed480ea7427e6f0bbb
#
_cell.length_a   1.000
_cell.length_b   1.000
_cell.length_c   1.000
_cell.angle_alpha   90.00
_cell.angle_beta   90.00
_cell.angle_gamma   90.00
#
_symmetry.space_group_name_H-M   'P 1'
#
loop_
_entity.id
_entity.type
_entity.pdbx_description
1 polymer ?
#
loop_
_entity_poly.entity_id
_entity_poly.type
_entity_poly.pdbx_seq_one_letter_code
_entity_poly.pdbx_strand_id
1 'polypeptide(L)'
;YITDLSEALPDATFRLLSGVRSGATAKELGEVLTRTPGSIAAAFREHEAVDAYEVLERTDDRLLATYETTDVDLYAFVEAGGFPPEFPIEVRNGFYEFDLTGTRGEFDQLRKTLEASGTEYELLSKVNKRRSDRLLTRRQEELLAAGLREGYFEVPRGCTLADLADVVGVDKSTASGIVRRAQ
;
A
#
# COMPACT_ATOMS: atom_id res chain seq x y z
N TYR A 1 -15.69 6.78 9.29
CA TYR A 1 -15.17 8.11 9.67
C TYR A 1 -14.10 8.62 8.72
N ILE A 2 -13.15 7.76 8.31
CA ILE A 2 -12.05 8.18 7.42
C ILE A 2 -12.59 8.49 6.00
N THR A 3 -13.64 7.81 5.58
CA THR A 3 -14.39 8.10 4.36
C THR A 3 -15.01 9.49 4.39
N ASP A 4 -15.69 9.85 5.48
CA ASP A 4 -16.32 11.17 5.66
C ASP A 4 -15.27 12.28 5.67
N LEU A 5 -14.14 12.05 6.34
CA LEU A 5 -13.00 12.98 6.31
C LEU A 5 -12.42 13.14 4.89
N SER A 6 -12.35 12.06 4.12
CA SER A 6 -11.85 12.11 2.75
C SER A 6 -12.79 12.83 1.78
N GLU A 7 -14.10 12.78 2.02
CA GLU A 7 -15.10 13.57 1.28
C GLU A 7 -15.01 15.07 1.66
N ALA A 8 -14.88 15.36 2.95
CA ALA A 8 -14.78 16.73 3.43
C ALA A 8 -13.47 17.43 3.03
N LEU A 9 -12.43 16.66 2.71
CA LEU A 9 -11.08 17.13 2.42
C LEU A 9 -10.55 16.53 1.10
N PRO A 10 -11.15 16.86 -0.05
CA PRO A 10 -10.86 16.21 -1.34
C PRO A 10 -9.42 16.44 -1.86
N ASP A 11 -8.74 17.47 -1.36
CA ASP A 11 -7.32 17.74 -1.68
C ASP A 11 -6.35 16.90 -0.84
N ALA A 12 -6.84 16.13 0.12
CA ALA A 12 -6.04 15.23 0.95
C ALA A 12 -6.14 13.79 0.45
N THR A 13 -5.02 13.07 0.52
CA THR A 13 -4.99 11.63 0.31
C THR A 13 -4.71 10.96 1.64
N PHE A 14 -5.66 10.16 2.08
CA PHE A 14 -5.52 9.37 3.30
C PHE A 14 -4.99 7.98 2.93
N ARG A 15 -4.03 7.47 3.69
CA ARG A 15 -3.43 6.17 3.48
C ARG A 15 -3.33 5.42 4.81
N LEU A 16 -3.98 4.29 4.89
CA LEU A 16 -3.79 3.36 6.00
C LEU A 16 -2.57 2.50 5.68
N LEU A 17 -1.51 2.66 6.45
CA LEU A 17 -0.23 1.96 6.25
C LEU A 17 -0.20 0.60 6.94
N SER A 18 -0.89 0.49 8.06
CA SER A 18 -1.12 -0.76 8.78
C SER A 18 -2.27 -0.60 9.78
N GLY A 19 -2.90 -1.71 10.15
CA GLY A 19 -3.94 -1.69 11.16
C GLY A 19 -4.19 -3.07 11.75
N VAL A 20 -4.58 -3.08 13.01
CA VAL A 20 -4.92 -4.29 13.76
C VAL A 20 -6.18 -4.06 14.56
N ARG A 21 -7.19 -4.89 14.29
CA ARG A 21 -8.41 -4.90 15.09
C ARG A 21 -8.21 -5.63 16.41
N SER A 22 -8.77 -5.06 17.48
CA SER A 22 -8.82 -5.66 18.82
C SER A 22 -10.23 -5.50 19.40
N GLY A 23 -11.06 -6.50 19.20
CA GLY A 23 -12.47 -6.45 19.64
C GLY A 23 -13.27 -5.37 18.91
N ALA A 24 -13.75 -4.37 19.67
CA ALA A 24 -14.58 -3.28 19.17
C ALA A 24 -13.78 -2.07 18.64
N THR A 25 -12.45 -2.09 18.74
CA THR A 25 -11.59 -1.00 18.28
C THR A 25 -10.54 -1.53 17.31
N ALA A 26 -9.90 -0.63 16.57
CA ALA A 26 -8.72 -0.91 15.77
C ALA A 26 -7.63 0.10 16.09
N LYS A 27 -6.38 -0.36 16.15
CA LYS A 27 -5.20 0.50 16.22
C LYS A 27 -4.58 0.58 14.84
N GLU A 28 -4.38 1.79 14.38
CA GLU A 28 -3.98 2.09 13.02
C GLU A 28 -2.75 2.99 12.95
N LEU A 29 -1.97 2.82 11.89
CA LEU A 29 -0.94 3.74 11.46
C LEU A 29 -1.39 4.36 10.14
N GLY A 30 -1.67 5.65 10.15
CA GLY A 30 -2.15 6.40 8.99
C GLY A 30 -1.18 7.48 8.55
N GLU A 31 -1.16 7.70 7.25
CA GLU A 31 -0.48 8.79 6.58
C GLU A 31 -1.50 9.65 5.85
N VAL A 32 -1.35 10.96 5.92
CA VAL A 32 -2.15 11.88 5.11
C VAL A 32 -1.22 12.80 4.33
N LEU A 33 -1.36 12.77 3.01
CA LEU A 33 -0.68 13.68 2.10
C LEU A 33 -1.60 14.87 1.85
N THR A 34 -1.18 16.07 2.26
CA THR A 34 -2.02 17.27 2.22
C THR A 34 -1.16 18.53 2.33
N ARG A 35 -1.68 19.64 1.84
CA ARG A 35 -1.05 20.98 2.02
C ARG A 35 -1.41 21.64 3.35
N THR A 36 -2.32 21.04 4.12
CA THR A 36 -2.82 21.60 5.39
C THR A 36 -2.78 20.57 6.53
N PRO A 37 -1.59 20.03 6.88
CA PRO A 37 -1.49 18.94 7.85
C PRO A 37 -1.98 19.32 9.26
N GLY A 38 -1.95 20.59 9.61
CA GLY A 38 -2.47 21.09 10.89
C GLY A 38 -3.98 20.96 11.02
N SER A 39 -4.73 21.26 9.96
CA SER A 39 -6.19 21.12 9.92
C SER A 39 -6.61 19.64 9.96
N ILE A 40 -5.87 18.77 9.29
CA ILE A 40 -6.10 17.32 9.33
C ILE A 40 -5.91 16.79 10.76
N ALA A 41 -4.80 17.17 11.41
CA ALA A 41 -4.53 16.73 12.79
C ALA A 41 -5.64 17.16 13.78
N ALA A 42 -6.22 18.34 13.57
CA ALA A 42 -7.35 18.81 14.37
C ALA A 42 -8.62 17.98 14.08
N ALA A 43 -8.94 17.75 12.80
CA ALA A 43 -10.10 16.97 12.39
C ALA A 43 -10.07 15.52 12.94
N PHE A 44 -8.91 14.87 12.90
CA PHE A 44 -8.76 13.54 13.51
C PHE A 44 -8.98 13.54 15.03
N ARG A 45 -8.39 14.53 15.74
CA ARG A 45 -8.49 14.60 17.20
C ARG A 45 -9.90 14.89 17.69
N GLU A 46 -10.69 15.61 16.90
CA GLU A 46 -12.05 16.01 17.25
C GLU A 46 -13.11 15.02 16.79
N HIS A 47 -12.72 14.01 16.02
CA HIS A 47 -13.66 13.03 15.49
C HIS A 47 -14.08 12.01 16.54
N GLU A 48 -15.40 11.81 16.70
CA GLU A 48 -15.98 10.94 17.74
C GLU A 48 -15.56 9.46 17.65
N ALA A 49 -15.22 8.97 16.47
CA ALA A 49 -14.75 7.60 16.27
C ALA A 49 -13.25 7.41 16.60
N VAL A 50 -12.53 8.46 16.98
CA VAL A 50 -11.09 8.41 17.29
C VAL A 50 -10.87 8.57 18.79
N ASP A 51 -10.53 7.48 19.46
CA ASP A 51 -10.35 7.45 20.92
C ASP A 51 -8.96 7.92 21.36
N ALA A 52 -7.91 7.60 20.57
CA ALA A 52 -6.53 8.00 20.85
C ALA A 52 -5.87 8.43 19.56
N TYR A 53 -5.08 9.50 19.62
CA TYR A 53 -4.42 10.06 18.46
C TYR A 53 -3.06 10.64 18.82
N GLU A 54 -2.01 10.15 18.18
CA GLU A 54 -0.63 10.60 18.38
C GLU A 54 0.04 10.88 17.02
N VAL A 55 0.53 12.11 16.86
CA VAL A 55 1.32 12.50 15.68
C VAL A 55 2.75 12.01 15.84
N LEU A 56 3.20 11.17 14.92
CA LEU A 56 4.57 10.66 14.88
C LEU A 56 5.49 11.57 14.06
N GLU A 57 4.97 12.11 12.94
CA GLU A 57 5.72 13.01 12.07
C GLU A 57 4.77 14.01 11.39
N ARG A 58 5.22 15.23 11.23
CA ARG A 58 4.51 16.26 10.46
C ARG A 58 5.50 17.10 9.67
N THR A 59 5.29 17.18 8.36
CA THR A 59 5.98 18.08 7.43
C THR A 59 5.00 19.09 6.85
N ASP A 60 5.39 19.86 5.85
CA ASP A 60 4.53 20.86 5.19
C ASP A 60 3.43 20.20 4.32
N ASP A 61 3.65 18.96 3.87
CA ASP A 61 2.79 18.24 2.93
C ASP A 61 2.38 16.84 3.40
N ARG A 62 2.77 16.43 4.63
CA ARG A 62 2.56 15.08 5.15
C ARG A 62 2.28 15.08 6.64
N LEU A 63 1.38 14.21 7.05
CA LEU A 63 1.09 13.89 8.44
C LEU A 63 1.15 12.37 8.61
N LEU A 64 1.94 11.89 9.56
CA LEU A 64 1.99 10.50 9.98
C LEU A 64 1.53 10.41 11.42
N ALA A 65 0.56 9.56 11.69
CA ALA A 65 -0.03 9.40 13.03
C ALA A 65 -0.40 7.96 13.32
N THR A 66 -0.38 7.59 14.59
CA THR A 66 -1.05 6.40 15.10
C THR A 66 -2.30 6.83 15.85
N TYR A 67 -3.35 6.01 15.77
CA TYR A 67 -4.62 6.28 16.43
C TYR A 67 -5.39 4.99 16.73
N GLU A 68 -6.31 5.07 17.68
CA GLU A 68 -7.31 4.03 17.92
C GLU A 68 -8.67 4.53 17.44
N THR A 69 -9.45 3.65 16.80
CA THR A 69 -10.77 3.98 16.28
C THR A 69 -11.80 2.93 16.66
N THR A 70 -13.03 3.36 16.87
CA THR A 70 -14.20 2.51 17.04
C THR A 70 -14.85 2.14 15.71
N ASP A 71 -14.49 2.80 14.61
CA ASP A 71 -14.90 2.43 13.26
C ASP A 71 -14.07 1.23 12.77
N VAL A 72 -14.69 0.05 12.80
CA VAL A 72 -14.07 -1.22 12.43
C VAL A 72 -14.68 -1.86 11.17
N ASP A 73 -15.43 -1.10 10.39
CA ASP A 73 -16.19 -1.60 9.23
C ASP A 73 -15.28 -2.19 8.14
N LEU A 74 -14.13 -1.57 7.89
CA LEU A 74 -13.12 -2.13 6.98
C LEU A 74 -12.65 -3.52 7.44
N TYR A 75 -12.40 -3.68 8.73
CA TYR A 75 -11.94 -4.96 9.29
C TYR A 75 -13.05 -6.02 9.25
N ALA A 76 -14.29 -5.63 9.56
CA ALA A 76 -15.45 -6.52 9.45
C ALA A 76 -15.65 -7.00 8.01
N PHE A 77 -15.48 -6.12 7.03
CA PHE A 77 -15.52 -6.45 5.61
C PHE A 77 -14.40 -7.45 5.22
N VAL A 78 -13.18 -7.18 5.64
CA VAL A 78 -12.01 -8.05 5.40
C VAL A 78 -12.21 -9.44 6.01
N GLU A 79 -12.67 -9.50 7.27
CA GLU A 79 -12.94 -10.75 7.97
C GLU A 79 -14.06 -11.55 7.29
N ALA A 80 -15.13 -10.90 6.88
CA ALA A 80 -16.25 -11.55 6.18
C ALA A 80 -15.86 -12.03 4.77
N GLY A 81 -15.01 -11.28 4.08
CA GLY A 81 -14.53 -11.61 2.74
C GLY A 81 -13.44 -12.67 2.71
N GLY A 82 -12.72 -12.87 3.80
CA GLY A 82 -11.58 -13.80 3.89
C GLY A 82 -10.35 -13.37 3.10
N PHE A 83 -10.29 -12.09 2.69
CA PHE A 83 -9.17 -11.51 1.96
C PHE A 83 -8.45 -10.47 2.80
N PRO A 84 -7.18 -10.66 3.14
CA PRO A 84 -6.38 -9.58 3.66
C PRO A 84 -6.10 -8.58 2.53
N PRO A 85 -6.45 -7.29 2.70
CA PRO A 85 -6.05 -6.25 1.74
C PRO A 85 -4.55 -6.05 1.79
N GLU A 86 -3.96 -5.68 0.65
CA GLU A 86 -2.57 -5.25 0.61
C GLU A 86 -2.49 -3.79 1.08
N PHE A 87 -1.60 -3.50 2.03
CA PHE A 87 -1.31 -2.12 2.44
C PHE A 87 -0.28 -1.46 1.53
N PRO A 88 -0.34 -0.14 1.33
CA PRO A 88 -1.27 0.80 1.93
C PRO A 88 -2.66 0.73 1.31
N ILE A 89 -3.70 0.98 2.12
CA ILE A 89 -5.06 1.21 1.65
C ILE A 89 -5.22 2.73 1.49
N GLU A 90 -5.58 3.20 0.30
CA GLU A 90 -5.87 4.62 0.08
C GLU A 90 -7.36 4.91 0.30
N VAL A 91 -7.66 6.09 0.85
CA VAL A 91 -9.03 6.58 1.02
C VAL A 91 -9.15 7.95 0.41
N ARG A 92 -10.06 8.09 -0.55
CA ARG A 92 -10.31 9.34 -1.28
C ARG A 92 -11.79 9.45 -1.63
N ASN A 93 -12.34 10.65 -1.50
CA ASN A 93 -13.71 10.96 -1.91
C ASN A 93 -14.76 9.94 -1.40
N GLY A 94 -14.61 9.47 -0.17
CA GLY A 94 -15.52 8.51 0.44
C GLY A 94 -15.26 7.04 0.10
N PHE A 95 -14.26 6.71 -0.73
CA PHE A 95 -13.98 5.34 -1.17
C PHE A 95 -12.65 4.82 -0.66
N TYR A 96 -12.63 3.54 -0.31
CA TYR A 96 -11.40 2.78 -0.09
C TYR A 96 -10.87 2.25 -1.41
N GLU A 97 -9.59 2.48 -1.69
CA GLU A 97 -8.88 1.91 -2.83
C GLU A 97 -7.75 1.02 -2.31
N PHE A 98 -7.76 -0.26 -2.66
CA PHE A 98 -6.77 -1.24 -2.23
C PHE A 98 -6.66 -2.42 -3.18
N ASP A 99 -5.51 -3.08 -3.14
CA ASP A 99 -5.26 -4.29 -3.90
C ASP A 99 -5.64 -5.54 -3.09
N LEU A 100 -6.18 -6.53 -3.80
CA LEU A 100 -6.49 -7.84 -3.26
C LEU A 100 -5.83 -8.93 -4.09
N THR A 101 -5.22 -9.90 -3.43
CA THR A 101 -4.69 -11.09 -4.08
C THR A 101 -5.49 -12.32 -3.68
N GLY A 102 -5.98 -13.07 -4.65
CA GLY A 102 -6.77 -14.27 -4.41
C GLY A 102 -7.00 -15.13 -5.65
N THR A 103 -7.71 -16.21 -5.48
CA THR A 103 -8.16 -17.07 -6.58
C THR A 103 -9.39 -16.47 -7.28
N ARG A 104 -9.66 -16.94 -8.51
CA ARG A 104 -10.85 -16.52 -9.23
C ARG A 104 -12.16 -16.81 -8.47
N GLY A 105 -12.22 -17.98 -7.80
CA GLY A 105 -13.42 -18.39 -7.04
C GLY A 105 -13.68 -17.47 -5.85
N GLU A 106 -12.63 -17.05 -5.16
CA GLU A 106 -12.69 -16.09 -4.07
C GLU A 106 -13.20 -14.74 -4.58
N PHE A 107 -12.62 -14.19 -5.66
CA PHE A 107 -13.11 -12.94 -6.26
C PHE A 107 -14.57 -13.01 -6.71
N ASP A 108 -15.01 -14.13 -7.29
CA ASP A 108 -16.41 -14.34 -7.66
C ASP A 108 -17.33 -14.36 -6.43
N GLN A 109 -16.84 -14.89 -5.29
CA GLN A 109 -17.60 -14.85 -4.02
C GLN A 109 -17.64 -13.43 -3.42
N LEU A 110 -16.53 -12.72 -3.40
CA LEU A 110 -16.46 -11.33 -2.94
C LEU A 110 -17.44 -10.45 -3.71
N ARG A 111 -17.43 -10.56 -5.04
CA ARG A 111 -18.35 -9.81 -5.89
C ARG A 111 -19.80 -10.07 -5.53
N LYS A 112 -20.20 -11.33 -5.33
CA LYS A 112 -21.56 -11.69 -4.91
C LYS A 112 -21.94 -11.08 -3.54
N THR A 113 -20.97 -11.05 -2.61
CA THR A 113 -21.17 -10.45 -1.29
C THR A 113 -21.40 -8.95 -1.39
N LEU A 114 -20.58 -8.24 -2.18
CA LEU A 114 -20.72 -6.79 -2.42
C LEU A 114 -22.07 -6.47 -3.10
N GLU A 115 -22.43 -7.21 -4.14
CA GLU A 115 -23.72 -7.06 -4.82
C GLU A 115 -24.90 -7.30 -3.87
N ALA A 116 -24.81 -8.30 -2.99
CA ALA A 116 -25.88 -8.62 -2.03
C ALA A 116 -26.00 -7.59 -0.89
N SER A 117 -24.89 -6.96 -0.49
CA SER A 117 -24.90 -5.90 0.53
C SER A 117 -25.32 -4.52 -0.01
N GLY A 118 -25.42 -4.36 -1.33
CA GLY A 118 -25.68 -3.07 -1.96
C GLY A 118 -24.51 -2.09 -1.86
N THR A 119 -23.31 -2.58 -1.55
CA THR A 119 -22.11 -1.74 -1.49
C THR A 119 -21.67 -1.34 -2.88
N GLU A 120 -21.52 -0.03 -3.12
CA GLU A 120 -20.93 0.47 -4.38
C GLU A 120 -19.45 0.08 -4.46
N TYR A 121 -19.05 -0.48 -5.58
CA TYR A 121 -17.65 -0.80 -5.85
C TYR A 121 -17.32 -0.64 -7.33
N GLU A 122 -16.06 -0.37 -7.61
CA GLU A 122 -15.50 -0.32 -8.94
C GLU A 122 -14.24 -1.19 -9.04
N LEU A 123 -14.14 -2.01 -10.08
CA LEU A 123 -12.94 -2.76 -10.38
C LEU A 123 -12.00 -1.91 -11.24
N LEU A 124 -11.01 -1.27 -10.62
CA LEU A 124 -10.07 -0.38 -11.31
C LEU A 124 -9.09 -1.13 -12.19
N SER A 125 -8.60 -2.29 -11.73
CA SER A 125 -7.62 -3.09 -12.45
C SER A 125 -7.73 -4.56 -12.12
N LYS A 126 -7.37 -5.43 -13.08
CA LYS A 126 -7.27 -6.87 -12.87
C LYS A 126 -5.96 -7.40 -13.46
N VAL A 127 -5.06 -7.86 -12.62
CA VAL A 127 -3.81 -8.49 -13.02
C VAL A 127 -3.89 -9.99 -12.78
N ASN A 128 -3.86 -10.79 -13.85
CA ASN A 128 -3.75 -12.25 -13.75
C ASN A 128 -2.26 -12.61 -13.64
N LYS A 129 -1.76 -12.77 -12.42
CA LYS A 129 -0.43 -13.37 -12.22
C LYS A 129 -0.51 -14.87 -12.57
N ARG A 130 -0.37 -15.23 -13.84
CA ARG A 130 0.03 -16.60 -14.19
C ARG A 130 1.42 -16.84 -13.63
N ARG A 131 1.76 -18.05 -13.27
CA ARG A 131 3.09 -18.45 -12.74
C ARG A 131 4.27 -18.04 -13.65
N SER A 132 4.00 -17.57 -14.86
CA SER A 132 4.96 -17.03 -15.83
C SER A 132 5.11 -15.51 -15.82
N ASP A 133 4.26 -14.79 -15.10
CA ASP A 133 4.34 -13.32 -14.99
C ASP A 133 5.05 -12.88 -13.71
N ARG A 134 6.18 -13.52 -13.41
CA ARG A 134 7.21 -12.82 -12.68
C ARG A 134 7.61 -11.64 -13.54
N LEU A 135 7.39 -10.43 -13.07
CA LEU A 135 7.82 -9.20 -13.76
C LEU A 135 9.32 -9.30 -14.12
N LEU A 136 10.04 -10.13 -13.36
CA LEU A 136 11.45 -10.42 -13.54
C LEU A 136 11.64 -11.94 -13.66
N THR A 137 12.50 -12.36 -14.56
CA THR A 137 12.99 -13.72 -14.56
C THR A 137 13.85 -13.95 -13.31
N ARG A 138 14.02 -15.19 -12.87
CA ARG A 138 14.88 -15.53 -11.73
C ARG A 138 16.28 -14.89 -11.84
N ARG A 139 16.86 -14.85 -13.03
CA ARG A 139 18.16 -14.23 -13.28
C ARG A 139 18.14 -12.70 -13.15
N GLN A 140 17.03 -12.08 -13.50
CA GLN A 140 16.84 -10.63 -13.28
C GLN A 140 16.68 -10.31 -11.81
N GLU A 141 15.93 -11.12 -11.07
CA GLU A 141 15.80 -10.99 -9.60
C GLU A 141 17.16 -11.14 -8.91
N GLU A 142 17.94 -12.17 -9.28
CA GLU A 142 19.28 -12.42 -8.74
C GLU A 142 20.23 -11.23 -8.97
N LEU A 143 20.20 -10.65 -10.18
CA LEU A 143 21.06 -9.51 -10.53
C LEU A 143 20.64 -8.23 -9.78
N LEU A 144 19.35 -7.93 -9.68
CA LEU A 144 18.87 -6.76 -8.96
C LEU A 144 19.12 -6.88 -7.47
N ALA A 145 18.90 -8.05 -6.88
CA ALA A 145 19.21 -8.32 -5.47
C ALA A 145 20.71 -8.20 -5.17
N ALA A 146 21.57 -8.67 -6.07
CA ALA A 146 23.01 -8.46 -5.96
C ALA A 146 23.37 -6.97 -6.08
N GLY A 147 22.73 -6.24 -7.01
CA GLY A 147 22.96 -4.81 -7.20
C GLY A 147 22.60 -3.96 -5.97
N LEU A 148 21.51 -4.32 -5.28
CA LEU A 148 21.14 -3.68 -4.01
C LEU A 148 22.17 -3.99 -2.92
N ARG A 149 22.60 -5.23 -2.80
CA ARG A 149 23.55 -5.68 -1.78
C ARG A 149 24.96 -5.10 -1.98
N GLU A 150 25.43 -5.01 -3.22
CA GLU A 150 26.76 -4.50 -3.58
C GLU A 150 26.79 -2.98 -3.76
N GLY A 151 25.68 -2.28 -3.49
CA GLY A 151 25.60 -0.82 -3.59
C GLY A 151 25.67 -0.26 -5.02
N TYR A 152 25.29 -1.04 -6.03
CA TYR A 152 25.30 -0.56 -7.42
C TYR A 152 24.35 0.61 -7.67
N PHE A 153 23.26 0.69 -6.92
CA PHE A 153 22.24 1.75 -7.03
C PHE A 153 22.47 2.92 -6.07
N GLU A 154 23.51 2.88 -5.27
CA GLU A 154 23.89 3.95 -4.35
C GLU A 154 24.58 5.13 -5.05
N VAL A 155 24.62 6.28 -4.40
CA VAL A 155 25.33 7.47 -4.86
C VAL A 155 26.30 7.93 -3.74
N PRO A 156 27.60 7.80 -3.92
CA PRO A 156 28.33 7.18 -5.04
C PRO A 156 28.15 5.64 -5.09
N ARG A 157 28.24 5.06 -6.27
CA ARG A 157 28.09 3.60 -6.47
C ARG A 157 29.15 2.82 -5.74
N GLY A 158 28.75 1.74 -5.04
CA GLY A 158 29.63 0.83 -4.33
C GLY A 158 30.37 -0.16 -5.25
N CYS A 159 29.78 -0.49 -6.41
CA CYS A 159 30.41 -1.39 -7.41
C CYS A 159 30.14 -0.97 -8.85
N THR A 160 30.87 -1.55 -9.82
CA THR A 160 30.64 -1.35 -11.24
C THR A 160 29.66 -2.39 -11.81
N LEU A 161 29.12 -2.13 -13.01
CA LEU A 161 28.30 -3.11 -13.73
C LEU A 161 29.08 -4.39 -14.09
N ALA A 162 30.41 -4.32 -14.26
CA ALA A 162 31.24 -5.47 -14.52
C ALA A 162 31.33 -6.35 -13.26
N ASP A 163 31.60 -5.76 -12.09
CA ASP A 163 31.66 -6.47 -10.82
C ASP A 163 30.32 -7.17 -10.52
N LEU A 164 29.20 -6.48 -10.79
CA LEU A 164 27.87 -7.03 -10.62
C LEU A 164 27.59 -8.22 -11.55
N ALA A 165 28.04 -8.12 -12.82
CA ALA A 165 27.92 -9.20 -13.78
C ALA A 165 28.71 -10.45 -13.38
N ASP A 166 29.91 -10.26 -12.84
CA ASP A 166 30.77 -11.33 -12.33
C ASP A 166 30.15 -12.02 -11.10
N VAL A 167 29.58 -11.25 -10.17
CA VAL A 167 28.90 -11.80 -8.97
C VAL A 167 27.75 -12.73 -9.32
N VAL A 168 27.01 -12.40 -10.39
CA VAL A 168 25.81 -13.19 -10.83
C VAL A 168 26.17 -14.23 -11.89
N GLY A 169 27.39 -14.21 -12.40
CA GLY A 169 27.85 -15.15 -13.44
C GLY A 169 27.18 -14.93 -14.80
N VAL A 170 27.02 -13.67 -15.20
CA VAL A 170 26.51 -13.26 -16.52
C VAL A 170 27.51 -12.35 -17.22
N ASP A 171 27.41 -12.22 -18.53
CA ASP A 171 28.19 -11.23 -19.25
C ASP A 171 27.66 -9.80 -19.02
N LYS A 172 28.58 -8.81 -19.16
CA LYS A 172 28.27 -7.39 -18.92
C LYS A 172 27.14 -6.86 -19.80
N SER A 173 26.97 -7.39 -21.02
CA SER A 173 25.91 -6.97 -21.94
C SER A 173 24.54 -7.44 -21.45
N THR A 174 24.47 -8.66 -20.95
CA THR A 174 23.28 -9.23 -20.29
C THR A 174 22.91 -8.44 -19.03
N ALA A 175 23.89 -8.16 -18.16
CA ALA A 175 23.66 -7.34 -16.95
C ALA A 175 23.14 -5.94 -17.30
N SER A 176 23.74 -5.28 -18.31
CA SER A 176 23.28 -3.97 -18.81
C SER A 176 21.84 -4.01 -19.30
N GLY A 177 21.47 -5.05 -20.08
CA GLY A 177 20.12 -5.23 -20.59
C GLY A 177 19.07 -5.45 -19.49
N ILE A 178 19.46 -6.15 -18.41
CA ILE A 178 18.59 -6.38 -17.26
C ILE A 178 18.35 -5.07 -16.49
N VAL A 179 19.42 -4.36 -16.11
CA VAL A 179 19.33 -3.10 -15.36
C VAL A 179 18.48 -2.08 -16.11
N ARG A 180 18.70 -1.93 -17.43
CA ARG A 180 17.93 -0.96 -18.25
C ARG A 180 16.43 -1.26 -18.35
N ARG A 181 16.02 -2.54 -18.26
CA ARG A 181 14.60 -2.92 -18.29
C ARG A 181 13.92 -2.82 -16.94
N ALA A 182 14.70 -2.68 -15.87
CA ALA A 182 14.22 -2.58 -14.50
C ALA A 182 14.17 -1.13 -13.97
N GLN A 183 14.65 -0.17 -14.76
CA GLN A 183 14.52 1.28 -14.53
C GLN A 183 13.28 1.82 -15.26
#